data_cf9b1b1a941246c33ce7bdd9cf5b7477
#
_entry.id   cf9b1b1a941246c33ce7bdd9cf5b7477
#
_cell.length_a   1.000
_cell.length_b   1.000
_cell.length_c   1.000
_cell.angle_alpha   90.00
_cell.angle_beta   90.00
_cell.angle_gamma   90.00
#
_symmetry.space_group_name_H-M   'P 1'
#
loop_
_entity.id
_entity.type
_entity.pdbx_description
1 polymer ?
#
loop_
_entity_poly.entity_id
_entity_poly.type
_entity_poly.pdbx_seq_one_letter_code
_entity_poly.pdbx_strand_id
1 'polypeptide(L)'
;MMGRHARQNELWSEPVNLARRIPADHPLRKLRETVKLDFVREEVAGSYGRKGNVSVDPVIVMRMMLLLFWDNVRSERELMRIIPLRIDYLWFLGYSLEDEIPNHSVLSKARRRWGAEVFARLFRQSVAQCLEAGLVEGSKLHTDSSLVRANASLNSVVAVTLAKLEESAEEKPTKRGGGGGGGSGGRGGAVNQRHRVATDPDSTLVRQTIGKSYPSYKSHRALDDKAGVITALQTTNGIRDDGAELGNLIAQHQENTARKPRTVVADCKYGTSANFIALAGQGIRSHMGDLRSRLRNHQQKDIYPAERFRYDEGRDTYKCPAGRTLYRHHFNAHRGYYDYRTRPGVCGRCHLAAQCTRSKAGRSLNRYPGHHLLERARRQSHGPAARRDRQRRQWLQERNFAEATTQHGFKRARWRGLPKQTIQDQLIATLQNLKILLRKGRFGYLALLEFLQQWLRQLASSPSNLPPFRSVLFT
;
A
#
# COMPACT_ATOMS: atom_id res chain seq x y z
N MET A 1 30.89 36.59 32.57
CA MET A 1 29.76 37.27 33.29
C MET A 1 28.49 36.53 32.93
N MET A 2 27.79 35.98 33.90
CA MET A 2 26.56 35.20 33.65
C MET A 2 25.43 36.16 33.32
N GLY A 3 24.82 36.07 32.12
CA GLY A 3 23.69 36.87 31.72
C GLY A 3 22.44 36.48 32.54
N ARG A 4 21.64 37.43 32.95
CA ARG A 4 20.32 37.22 33.56
C ARG A 4 19.25 37.57 32.52
N HIS A 5 18.30 36.65 32.31
CA HIS A 5 17.15 36.91 31.46
C HIS A 5 16.16 37.84 32.22
N ALA A 6 15.80 38.99 31.63
CA ALA A 6 14.78 39.85 32.18
C ALA A 6 13.43 39.12 32.15
N ARG A 7 12.64 39.20 33.24
CA ARG A 7 11.27 38.72 33.25
C ARG A 7 10.44 39.58 32.28
N GLN A 8 9.69 38.92 31.44
CA GLN A 8 8.75 39.56 30.53
C GLN A 8 7.65 40.27 31.39
N ASN A 9 7.49 41.57 31.20
CA ASN A 9 6.43 42.30 31.87
C ASN A 9 5.08 42.00 31.20
N GLU A 10 4.14 41.46 31.94
CA GLU A 10 2.78 41.12 31.48
C GLU A 10 1.95 42.32 31.01
N LEU A 11 2.41 43.54 31.29
CA LEU A 11 1.73 44.78 30.94
C LEU A 11 1.95 45.28 29.50
N TRP A 12 2.83 44.65 28.73
CA TRP A 12 3.14 45.08 27.36
C TRP A 12 2.99 43.90 26.37
N SER A 13 2.06 44.01 25.42
CA SER A 13 1.93 43.07 24.33
C SER A 13 2.87 43.47 23.18
N GLU A 14 3.84 42.62 22.85
CA GLU A 14 4.61 42.78 21.63
C GLU A 14 3.85 42.13 20.45
N PRO A 15 3.66 42.85 19.31
CA PRO A 15 3.05 42.27 18.14
C PRO A 15 3.97 41.16 17.55
N VAL A 16 3.56 39.92 17.66
CA VAL A 16 4.31 38.77 17.13
C VAL A 16 3.83 38.42 15.74
N ASN A 17 4.70 38.57 14.74
CA ASN A 17 4.44 38.09 13.39
C ASN A 17 4.96 36.64 13.26
N LEU A 18 4.04 35.68 13.32
CA LEU A 18 4.37 34.23 13.22
C LEU A 18 5.13 33.91 11.93
N ALA A 19 4.79 34.55 10.81
CA ALA A 19 5.45 34.31 9.53
C ALA A 19 6.94 34.71 9.55
N ARG A 20 7.31 35.74 10.31
CA ARG A 20 8.71 36.14 10.48
C ARG A 20 9.50 35.24 11.44
N ARG A 21 8.81 34.63 12.40
CA ARG A 21 9.42 33.72 13.39
C ARG A 21 9.79 32.36 12.81
N ILE A 22 9.05 31.89 11.80
CA ILE A 22 9.27 30.56 11.21
C ILE A 22 10.32 30.71 10.08
N PRO A 23 11.42 29.93 10.10
CA PRO A 23 12.43 29.96 9.06
C PRO A 23 11.85 29.70 7.66
N ALA A 24 12.43 30.32 6.63
CA ALA A 24 11.96 30.17 5.25
C ALA A 24 12.05 28.71 4.73
N ASP A 25 13.03 27.96 5.22
CA ASP A 25 13.26 26.56 4.88
C ASP A 25 12.45 25.57 5.72
N HIS A 26 11.63 26.06 6.66
CA HIS A 26 10.85 25.20 7.56
C HIS A 26 9.92 24.24 6.77
N PRO A 27 9.89 22.93 7.08
CA PRO A 27 9.14 21.94 6.29
C PRO A 27 7.64 22.25 6.17
N LEU A 28 7.00 22.77 7.23
CA LEU A 28 5.58 23.15 7.18
C LEU A 28 5.32 24.37 6.30
N ARG A 29 6.31 25.26 6.11
CA ARG A 29 6.20 26.38 5.16
C ARG A 29 6.13 25.84 3.75
N LYS A 30 7.09 25.00 3.38
CA LYS A 30 7.10 24.33 2.06
C LYS A 30 5.83 23.50 1.83
N LEU A 31 5.38 22.78 2.87
CA LEU A 31 4.14 22.01 2.81
C LEU A 31 2.92 22.90 2.53
N ARG A 32 2.78 24.02 3.25
CA ARG A 32 1.66 24.96 3.08
C ARG A 32 1.61 25.57 1.68
N GLU A 33 2.75 25.88 1.11
CA GLU A 33 2.89 26.45 -0.24
C GLU A 33 2.61 25.41 -1.34
N THR A 34 2.97 24.15 -1.09
CA THR A 34 2.86 23.07 -2.08
C THR A 34 1.47 22.44 -2.11
N VAL A 35 0.82 22.28 -0.95
CA VAL A 35 -0.46 21.57 -0.84
C VAL A 35 -1.62 22.49 -1.17
N LYS A 36 -2.28 22.25 -2.30
CA LYS A 36 -3.51 22.96 -2.69
C LYS A 36 -4.71 22.27 -2.03
N LEU A 37 -5.37 22.93 -1.08
CA LEU A 37 -6.50 22.37 -0.32
C LEU A 37 -7.84 23.07 -0.58
N ASP A 38 -7.90 24.01 -1.52
CA ASP A 38 -9.11 24.81 -1.77
C ASP A 38 -10.29 23.95 -2.23
N PHE A 39 -10.01 22.86 -2.98
CA PHE A 39 -11.01 21.88 -3.40
C PHE A 39 -11.79 21.28 -2.23
N VAL A 40 -11.20 21.23 -1.01
CA VAL A 40 -11.87 20.61 0.14
C VAL A 40 -13.17 21.32 0.48
N ARG A 41 -13.21 22.68 0.38
CA ARG A 41 -14.44 23.44 0.64
C ARG A 41 -15.54 23.08 -0.35
N GLU A 42 -15.20 23.00 -1.62
CA GLU A 42 -16.13 22.66 -2.70
C GLU A 42 -16.67 21.24 -2.54
N GLU A 43 -15.78 20.30 -2.32
CA GLU A 43 -16.11 18.86 -2.19
C GLU A 43 -17.07 18.59 -1.03
N VAL A 44 -16.87 19.26 0.09
CA VAL A 44 -17.65 18.99 1.30
C VAL A 44 -18.84 19.93 1.48
N ALA A 45 -19.03 20.93 0.62
CA ALA A 45 -20.07 21.96 0.75
C ALA A 45 -21.46 21.35 0.94
N GLY A 46 -21.80 20.33 0.14
CA GLY A 46 -23.09 19.62 0.23
C GLY A 46 -23.34 18.88 1.55
N SER A 47 -22.27 18.62 2.32
CA SER A 47 -22.36 17.95 3.62
C SER A 47 -22.64 18.90 4.80
N TYR A 48 -22.67 20.22 4.56
CA TYR A 48 -22.92 21.25 5.55
C TYR A 48 -24.32 21.87 5.36
N GLY A 49 -25.08 21.99 6.45
CA GLY A 49 -26.39 22.62 6.44
C GLY A 49 -26.29 24.15 6.40
N ARG A 50 -27.41 24.80 6.04
CA ARG A 50 -27.54 26.28 6.02
C ARG A 50 -27.88 26.89 7.38
N LYS A 51 -28.29 26.08 8.37
CA LYS A 51 -28.69 26.48 9.72
C LYS A 51 -27.78 25.86 10.76
N GLY A 52 -27.58 26.53 11.91
CA GLY A 52 -26.78 26.06 13.03
C GLY A 52 -25.50 26.88 13.24
N ASN A 53 -24.66 26.45 14.20
CA ASN A 53 -23.39 27.12 14.51
C ASN A 53 -22.39 27.02 13.36
N VAL A 54 -21.61 28.09 13.19
CA VAL A 54 -20.54 28.14 12.19
C VAL A 54 -19.52 27.04 12.48
N SER A 55 -19.26 26.22 11.51
CA SER A 55 -18.26 25.13 11.61
C SER A 55 -16.85 25.68 11.36
N VAL A 56 -15.85 25.00 11.92
CA VAL A 56 -14.43 25.26 11.56
C VAL A 56 -14.25 25.04 10.05
N ASP A 57 -13.49 25.93 9.42
CA ASP A 57 -13.18 25.84 7.99
C ASP A 57 -12.66 24.45 7.62
N PRO A 58 -13.25 23.77 6.61
CA PRO A 58 -12.81 22.45 6.16
C PRO A 58 -11.32 22.37 5.80
N VAL A 59 -10.74 23.42 5.27
CA VAL A 59 -9.30 23.48 4.95
C VAL A 59 -8.45 23.42 6.22
N ILE A 60 -8.87 24.15 7.28
CA ILE A 60 -8.17 24.10 8.57
C ILE A 60 -8.28 22.70 9.18
N VAL A 61 -9.48 22.09 9.13
CA VAL A 61 -9.69 20.72 9.61
C VAL A 61 -8.80 19.71 8.86
N MET A 62 -8.68 19.85 7.53
CA MET A 62 -7.79 19.00 6.74
C MET A 62 -6.32 19.23 7.11
N ARG A 63 -5.89 20.46 7.30
CA ARG A 63 -4.53 20.77 7.78
C ARG A 63 -4.24 20.16 9.15
N MET A 64 -5.19 20.19 10.07
CA MET A 64 -5.07 19.53 11.38
C MET A 64 -4.91 18.01 11.22
N MET A 65 -5.65 17.38 10.31
CA MET A 65 -5.51 15.95 10.04
C MET A 65 -4.14 15.63 9.41
N LEU A 66 -3.60 16.49 8.56
CA LEU A 66 -2.23 16.34 8.05
C LEU A 66 -1.20 16.46 9.17
N LEU A 67 -1.30 17.45 10.06
CA LEU A 67 -0.40 17.61 11.21
C LEU A 67 -0.42 16.39 12.13
N LEU A 68 -1.59 15.77 12.34
CA LEU A 68 -1.74 14.57 13.17
C LEU A 68 -0.80 13.44 12.75
N PHE A 69 -0.61 13.26 11.44
CA PHE A 69 0.28 12.24 10.86
C PHE A 69 1.67 12.77 10.51
N TRP A 70 1.82 14.07 10.27
CA TRP A 70 3.10 14.69 9.95
C TRP A 70 4.13 14.45 11.06
N ASP A 71 3.78 14.79 12.29
CA ASP A 71 4.61 14.61 13.48
C ASP A 71 4.21 13.37 14.32
N ASN A 72 3.40 12.47 13.76
CA ASN A 72 2.95 11.26 14.42
C ASN A 72 2.33 11.51 15.81
N VAL A 73 1.57 12.59 15.97
CA VAL A 73 0.88 12.91 17.22
C VAL A 73 -0.10 11.79 17.59
N ARG A 74 -0.07 11.30 18.84
CA ARG A 74 -0.77 10.08 19.26
C ARG A 74 -2.29 10.13 19.12
N SER A 75 -2.89 11.28 19.38
CA SER A 75 -4.34 11.43 19.39
C SER A 75 -4.77 12.85 18.98
N GLU A 76 -6.03 12.97 18.56
CA GLU A 76 -6.64 14.26 18.27
C GLU A 76 -6.70 15.17 19.48
N ARG A 77 -6.89 14.60 20.69
CA ARG A 77 -6.87 15.39 21.94
C ARG A 77 -5.49 15.96 22.22
N GLU A 78 -4.45 15.19 21.99
CA GLU A 78 -3.07 15.62 22.13
C GLU A 78 -2.73 16.70 21.10
N LEU A 79 -3.18 16.52 19.84
CA LEU A 79 -3.00 17.53 18.80
C LEU A 79 -3.58 18.89 19.25
N MET A 80 -4.82 18.92 19.74
CA MET A 80 -5.45 20.17 20.20
C MET A 80 -4.71 20.81 21.39
N ARG A 81 -4.07 20.02 22.24
CA ARG A 81 -3.23 20.55 23.35
C ARG A 81 -1.89 21.10 22.85
N ILE A 82 -1.34 20.52 21.78
CA ILE A 82 -0.04 20.91 21.25
C ILE A 82 -0.16 22.15 20.35
N ILE A 83 -1.23 22.31 19.59
CA ILE A 83 -1.41 23.42 18.64
C ILE A 83 -1.11 24.80 19.26
N PRO A 84 -1.70 25.19 20.42
CA PRO A 84 -1.46 26.52 20.99
C PRO A 84 -0.03 26.73 21.50
N LEU A 85 0.72 25.63 21.72
CA LEU A 85 2.11 25.67 22.21
C LEU A 85 3.14 25.68 21.07
N ARG A 86 2.70 25.54 19.81
CA ARG A 86 3.55 25.43 18.63
C ARG A 86 3.25 26.54 17.64
N ILE A 87 4.12 27.56 17.59
CA ILE A 87 3.98 28.71 16.67
C ILE A 87 3.98 28.29 15.19
N ASP A 88 4.71 27.24 14.84
CA ASP A 88 4.73 26.67 13.49
C ASP A 88 3.39 26.00 13.13
N TYR A 89 2.70 25.38 14.08
CA TYR A 89 1.37 24.80 13.90
C TYR A 89 0.31 25.91 13.76
N LEU A 90 0.34 26.92 14.65
CA LEU A 90 -0.56 28.08 14.56
C LEU A 90 -0.45 28.73 13.19
N TRP A 91 0.78 29.04 12.77
CA TRP A 91 1.03 29.61 11.45
C TRP A 91 0.54 28.71 10.30
N PHE A 92 0.82 27.39 10.36
CA PHE A 92 0.42 26.44 9.32
C PHE A 92 -1.10 26.37 9.19
N LEU A 93 -1.82 26.42 10.30
CA LEU A 93 -3.28 26.42 10.35
C LEU A 93 -3.88 27.78 9.97
N GLY A 94 -3.17 28.87 10.22
CA GLY A 94 -3.63 30.24 10.03
C GLY A 94 -4.28 30.86 11.27
N TYR A 95 -3.95 30.30 12.44
CA TYR A 95 -4.36 30.86 13.74
C TYR A 95 -3.36 31.90 14.25
N SER A 96 -3.86 32.88 15.00
CA SER A 96 -3.05 33.80 15.83
C SER A 96 -2.72 33.16 17.19
N LEU A 97 -1.97 33.86 18.02
CA LEU A 97 -1.66 33.43 19.40
C LEU A 97 -2.89 33.44 20.32
N GLU A 98 -3.86 34.27 20.01
CA GLU A 98 -5.06 34.50 20.84
C GLU A 98 -6.27 33.67 20.35
N ASP A 99 -6.17 33.04 19.17
CA ASP A 99 -7.27 32.29 18.60
C ASP A 99 -7.58 31.02 19.39
N GLU A 100 -8.84 30.81 19.66
CA GLU A 100 -9.33 29.63 20.37
C GLU A 100 -9.21 28.37 19.48
N ILE A 101 -8.55 27.35 20.00
CA ILE A 101 -8.39 26.08 19.27
C ILE A 101 -9.63 25.21 19.42
N PRO A 102 -10.20 24.67 18.34
CA PRO A 102 -11.44 23.91 18.40
C PRO A 102 -11.29 22.60 19.17
N ASN A 103 -12.42 22.09 19.67
CA ASN A 103 -12.44 20.80 20.35
C ASN A 103 -12.05 19.64 19.38
N HIS A 104 -11.34 18.64 19.89
CA HIS A 104 -10.87 17.47 19.14
C HIS A 104 -12.00 16.73 18.40
N SER A 105 -13.26 16.80 18.87
CA SER A 105 -14.41 16.16 18.22
C SER A 105 -14.69 16.68 16.81
N VAL A 106 -14.18 17.86 16.45
CA VAL A 106 -14.29 18.44 15.11
C VAL A 106 -13.70 17.50 14.06
N LEU A 107 -12.52 16.92 14.32
CA LEU A 107 -11.85 16.01 13.39
C LEU A 107 -12.64 14.71 13.20
N SER A 108 -13.17 14.13 14.28
CA SER A 108 -13.97 12.90 14.19
C SER A 108 -15.30 13.13 13.52
N LYS A 109 -15.96 14.29 13.75
CA LYS A 109 -17.20 14.70 13.06
C LYS A 109 -16.95 14.91 11.57
N ALA A 110 -15.85 15.59 11.21
CA ALA A 110 -15.47 15.82 9.82
C ALA A 110 -15.24 14.51 9.06
N ARG A 111 -14.44 13.58 9.59
CA ARG A 111 -14.22 12.28 8.94
C ARG A 111 -15.52 11.50 8.71
N ARG A 112 -16.44 11.53 9.67
CA ARG A 112 -17.74 10.85 9.53
C ARG A 112 -18.62 11.52 8.47
N ARG A 113 -18.57 12.86 8.38
CA ARG A 113 -19.38 13.66 7.46
C ARG A 113 -18.84 13.57 6.03
N TRP A 114 -17.52 13.65 5.84
CA TRP A 114 -16.89 13.69 4.52
C TRP A 114 -16.72 12.30 3.88
N GLY A 115 -16.64 11.24 4.70
CA GLY A 115 -16.33 9.90 4.19
C GLY A 115 -14.88 9.77 3.71
N ALA A 116 -14.57 8.67 3.03
CA ALA A 116 -13.21 8.37 2.55
C ALA A 116 -12.87 9.05 1.21
N GLU A 117 -13.88 9.48 0.43
CA GLU A 117 -13.66 9.96 -0.94
C GLU A 117 -12.88 11.29 -0.99
N VAL A 118 -13.16 12.22 -0.07
CA VAL A 118 -12.42 13.48 0.03
C VAL A 118 -10.92 13.25 0.24
N PHE A 119 -10.58 12.24 1.05
CA PHE A 119 -9.19 11.87 1.32
C PHE A 119 -8.56 11.13 0.12
N ALA A 120 -9.35 10.34 -0.62
CA ALA A 120 -8.92 9.74 -1.87
C ALA A 120 -8.59 10.82 -2.91
N ARG A 121 -9.40 11.89 -3.00
CA ARG A 121 -9.13 13.03 -3.89
C ARG A 121 -7.84 13.75 -3.49
N LEU A 122 -7.60 13.96 -2.18
CA LEU A 122 -6.35 14.52 -1.70
C LEU A 122 -5.14 13.66 -2.08
N PHE A 123 -5.27 12.34 -1.95
CA PHE A 123 -4.23 11.40 -2.38
C PHE A 123 -3.98 11.52 -3.89
N ARG A 124 -5.04 11.49 -4.73
CA ARG A 124 -4.93 11.65 -6.19
C ARG A 124 -4.23 12.96 -6.57
N GLN A 125 -4.54 14.07 -5.90
CA GLN A 125 -3.85 15.35 -6.12
C GLN A 125 -2.36 15.27 -5.79
N SER A 126 -1.98 14.59 -4.72
CA SER A 126 -0.55 14.41 -4.40
C SER A 126 0.19 13.60 -5.48
N VAL A 127 -0.48 12.63 -6.10
CA VAL A 127 0.07 11.89 -7.25
C VAL A 127 0.20 12.79 -8.47
N ALA A 128 -0.84 13.58 -8.78
CA ALA A 128 -0.83 14.52 -9.89
C ALA A 128 0.32 15.54 -9.78
N GLN A 129 0.51 16.13 -8.60
CA GLN A 129 1.63 17.04 -8.34
C GLN A 129 3.01 16.37 -8.53
N CYS A 130 3.15 15.12 -8.09
CA CYS A 130 4.37 14.35 -8.34
C CYS A 130 4.58 14.05 -9.83
N LEU A 131 3.50 13.82 -10.57
CA LEU A 131 3.52 13.59 -12.02
C LEU A 131 3.95 14.87 -12.77
N GLU A 132 3.35 16.01 -12.43
CA GLU A 132 3.69 17.35 -12.97
C GLU A 132 5.15 17.71 -12.67
N ALA A 133 5.66 17.36 -11.50
CA ALA A 133 7.07 17.54 -11.13
C ALA A 133 8.02 16.54 -11.82
N GLY A 134 7.50 15.65 -12.68
CA GLY A 134 8.30 14.67 -13.40
C GLY A 134 8.87 13.54 -12.53
N LEU A 135 8.31 13.31 -11.31
CA LEU A 135 8.76 12.28 -10.37
C LEU A 135 8.14 10.91 -10.61
N VAL A 136 7.14 10.81 -11.49
CA VAL A 136 6.46 9.58 -11.88
C VAL A 136 6.73 9.30 -13.34
N GLU A 137 7.23 8.10 -13.67
CA GLU A 137 7.39 7.64 -15.04
C GLU A 137 6.19 6.81 -15.52
N GLY A 138 5.57 6.04 -14.60
CA GLY A 138 4.39 5.22 -14.85
C GLY A 138 4.66 3.93 -15.63
N SER A 139 5.89 3.67 -16.06
CA SER A 139 6.23 2.50 -16.89
C SER A 139 6.49 1.22 -16.09
N LYS A 140 6.97 1.34 -14.84
CA LYS A 140 7.26 0.22 -13.96
C LYS A 140 6.64 0.43 -12.59
N LEU A 141 5.85 -0.54 -12.16
CA LEU A 141 5.07 -0.51 -10.93
C LEU A 141 5.54 -1.59 -9.96
N HIS A 142 5.87 -1.18 -8.74
CA HIS A 142 6.24 -2.08 -7.65
C HIS A 142 5.08 -2.22 -6.68
N THR A 143 4.59 -3.45 -6.45
CA THR A 143 3.47 -3.71 -5.55
C THR A 143 3.89 -4.52 -4.33
N ASP A 144 3.32 -4.17 -3.19
CA ASP A 144 3.47 -4.92 -1.93
C ASP A 144 2.32 -4.62 -0.98
N SER A 145 2.24 -5.38 0.10
CA SER A 145 1.25 -5.17 1.15
C SER A 145 1.87 -5.22 2.53
N SER A 146 1.23 -4.54 3.48
CA SER A 146 1.64 -4.58 4.87
C SER A 146 0.44 -4.66 5.80
N LEU A 147 0.56 -5.46 6.85
CA LEU A 147 -0.45 -5.56 7.89
C LEU A 147 -0.40 -4.32 8.80
N VAL A 148 -1.60 -3.84 9.15
CA VAL A 148 -1.84 -2.76 10.10
C VAL A 148 -2.66 -3.33 11.24
N ARG A 149 -2.16 -3.25 12.47
CA ARG A 149 -2.87 -3.75 13.64
C ARG A 149 -4.09 -2.88 13.91
N ALA A 150 -5.26 -3.50 14.05
CA ALA A 150 -6.51 -2.81 14.35
C ALA A 150 -6.50 -2.20 15.75
N ASN A 151 -7.31 -1.17 15.97
CA ASN A 151 -7.50 -0.56 17.29
C ASN A 151 -8.51 -1.34 18.11
N ALA A 152 -8.23 -2.62 18.31
CA ALA A 152 -9.07 -3.56 19.07
C ALA A 152 -8.22 -4.42 20.00
N SER A 153 -8.78 -4.77 21.15
CA SER A 153 -8.18 -5.71 22.10
C SER A 153 -8.44 -7.16 21.65
N LEU A 154 -7.54 -8.08 21.99
CA LEU A 154 -7.80 -9.51 21.85
C LEU A 154 -8.98 -9.96 22.72
N ASN A 155 -9.22 -9.31 23.84
CA ASN A 155 -10.37 -9.59 24.72
C ASN A 155 -11.72 -9.24 24.09
N SER A 156 -11.73 -8.48 22.97
CA SER A 156 -12.95 -8.18 22.20
C SER A 156 -13.26 -9.22 21.13
N VAL A 157 -12.51 -10.32 21.06
CA VAL A 157 -12.76 -11.41 20.13
C VAL A 157 -13.84 -12.31 20.71
N VAL A 158 -14.95 -12.43 20.03
CA VAL A 158 -16.12 -13.24 20.44
C VAL A 158 -16.41 -14.32 19.41
N ALA A 159 -16.96 -15.45 19.86
CA ALA A 159 -17.45 -16.50 18.97
C ALA A 159 -18.68 -16.02 18.19
N VAL A 160 -18.74 -16.38 16.92
CA VAL A 160 -19.93 -16.15 16.08
C VAL A 160 -20.92 -17.27 16.37
N THR A 161 -22.11 -16.96 16.89
CA THR A 161 -23.16 -17.95 17.16
C THR A 161 -23.67 -18.57 15.86
N LEU A 162 -23.99 -19.88 15.89
CA LEU A 162 -24.46 -20.64 14.73
C LEU A 162 -25.67 -20.02 14.01
N ALA A 163 -26.60 -19.40 14.73
CA ALA A 163 -27.75 -18.70 14.15
C ALA A 163 -27.37 -17.52 13.25
N LYS A 164 -26.21 -16.84 13.49
CA LYS A 164 -25.69 -15.80 12.60
C LYS A 164 -24.84 -16.35 11.46
N LEU A 165 -24.42 -17.61 11.56
CA LEU A 165 -23.79 -18.33 10.44
C LEU A 165 -24.82 -18.76 9.40
N GLU A 166 -26.06 -19.03 9.80
CA GLU A 166 -27.19 -19.37 8.89
C GLU A 166 -27.67 -18.15 8.11
N GLU A 167 -27.78 -16.98 8.73
CA GLU A 167 -28.08 -15.71 8.01
C GLU A 167 -27.01 -15.32 6.97
N SER A 168 -25.73 -15.67 7.22
CA SER A 168 -24.65 -15.45 6.25
C SER A 168 -24.52 -16.59 5.22
N ALA A 169 -25.21 -17.69 5.39
CA ALA A 169 -25.20 -18.88 4.50
C ALA A 169 -26.19 -18.79 3.34
N GLU A 170 -27.07 -17.78 3.30
CA GLU A 170 -27.90 -17.49 2.11
C GLU A 170 -27.08 -16.91 0.96
N GLU A 171 -25.89 -16.40 1.19
CA GLU A 171 -24.83 -16.25 0.17
C GLU A 171 -24.03 -17.56 0.09
N LYS A 172 -24.48 -18.49 -0.74
CA LYS A 172 -23.98 -19.85 -0.92
C LYS A 172 -22.44 -19.95 -0.95
N PRO A 173 -21.80 -20.59 0.02
CA PRO A 173 -20.46 -21.14 -0.16
C PRO A 173 -20.60 -22.50 -0.87
N THR A 174 -20.14 -22.57 -2.11
CA THR A 174 -19.99 -23.84 -2.84
C THR A 174 -19.18 -24.85 -2.02
N LYS A 175 -19.73 -26.06 -1.91
CA LYS A 175 -19.21 -27.20 -1.16
C LYS A 175 -17.72 -27.45 -1.38
N ARG A 176 -17.02 -27.69 -0.25
CA ARG A 176 -15.62 -28.10 -0.18
C ARG A 176 -15.38 -29.45 -0.87
N GLY A 177 -14.61 -29.41 -1.97
CA GLY A 177 -13.84 -30.58 -2.41
C GLY A 177 -12.47 -30.55 -1.75
N GLY A 178 -12.11 -31.56 -0.99
CA GLY A 178 -10.81 -31.68 -0.34
C GLY A 178 -9.67 -31.81 -1.37
N GLY A 179 -8.59 -31.08 -1.17
CA GLY A 179 -7.38 -31.17 -1.98
C GLY A 179 -6.35 -30.14 -1.52
N GLY A 180 -5.33 -30.59 -0.81
CA GLY A 180 -4.28 -29.81 -0.18
C GLY A 180 -3.57 -28.85 -1.10
N GLY A 181 -3.54 -27.61 -0.70
CA GLY A 181 -2.69 -26.55 -1.21
C GLY A 181 -2.41 -25.59 -0.07
N GLY A 182 -1.24 -25.72 0.55
CA GLY A 182 -0.82 -24.94 1.70
C GLY A 182 -0.55 -23.49 1.32
N GLY A 183 -1.60 -22.67 1.25
CA GLY A 183 -1.50 -21.24 1.31
C GLY A 183 -1.80 -20.80 2.75
N SER A 184 -1.02 -19.90 3.32
CA SER A 184 -1.20 -19.35 4.67
C SER A 184 -2.59 -18.72 4.94
N GLY A 185 -3.44 -18.62 3.92
CA GLY A 185 -4.83 -18.15 4.01
C GLY A 185 -5.84 -19.19 4.54
N GLY A 186 -5.56 -20.50 4.41
CA GLY A 186 -6.56 -21.53 4.70
C GLY A 186 -6.91 -21.70 6.19
N ARG A 187 -5.98 -21.46 7.10
CA ARG A 187 -6.24 -21.56 8.55
C ARG A 187 -6.83 -20.29 9.13
N GLY A 188 -6.45 -19.10 8.59
CA GLY A 188 -7.00 -17.82 9.01
C GLY A 188 -8.47 -17.65 8.63
N GLY A 189 -8.91 -18.18 7.46
CA GLY A 189 -10.30 -18.19 7.05
C GLY A 189 -11.20 -18.94 8.03
N ALA A 190 -10.81 -20.15 8.47
CA ALA A 190 -11.57 -20.93 9.42
C ALA A 190 -11.73 -20.28 10.79
N VAL A 191 -10.72 -19.55 11.28
CA VAL A 191 -10.78 -18.81 12.55
C VAL A 191 -11.75 -17.64 12.43
N ASN A 192 -11.67 -16.85 11.36
CA ASN A 192 -12.54 -15.68 11.15
C ASN A 192 -14.01 -16.06 10.81
N GLN A 193 -14.29 -17.28 10.43
CA GLN A 193 -15.65 -17.82 10.32
C GLN A 193 -16.28 -18.09 11.71
N ARG A 194 -15.47 -18.46 12.69
CA ARG A 194 -15.90 -18.83 14.06
C ARG A 194 -15.81 -17.69 15.06
N HIS A 195 -14.98 -16.68 14.78
CA HIS A 195 -14.71 -15.58 15.70
C HIS A 195 -14.75 -14.24 14.94
N ARG A 196 -15.27 -13.23 15.61
CA ARG A 196 -15.26 -11.85 15.14
C ARG A 196 -14.73 -10.92 16.21
N VAL A 197 -14.26 -9.76 15.80
CA VAL A 197 -13.79 -8.70 16.70
C VAL A 197 -14.97 -7.78 17.01
N ALA A 198 -15.53 -7.86 18.22
CA ALA A 198 -16.76 -7.13 18.56
C ALA A 198 -16.58 -5.60 18.51
N THR A 199 -15.42 -5.08 18.90
CA THR A 199 -15.13 -3.63 18.92
C THR A 199 -14.71 -3.07 17.58
N ASP A 200 -14.31 -3.91 16.60
CA ASP A 200 -13.90 -3.52 15.25
C ASP A 200 -14.22 -4.65 14.27
N PRO A 201 -15.52 -4.81 13.88
CA PRO A 201 -16.00 -5.94 13.09
C PRO A 201 -15.39 -6.04 11.69
N ASP A 202 -14.91 -4.93 11.12
CA ASP A 202 -14.27 -4.91 9.80
C ASP A 202 -12.86 -5.49 9.82
N SER A 203 -12.24 -5.57 11.02
CA SER A 203 -10.91 -6.16 11.18
C SER A 203 -10.99 -7.69 11.23
N THR A 204 -9.92 -8.36 10.82
CA THR A 204 -9.83 -9.83 10.83
C THR A 204 -8.63 -10.31 11.62
N LEU A 205 -8.74 -11.49 12.22
CA LEU A 205 -7.65 -12.12 12.94
C LEU A 205 -6.60 -12.66 11.96
N VAL A 206 -5.40 -12.13 12.04
CA VAL A 206 -4.26 -12.55 11.20
C VAL A 206 -3.10 -12.99 12.09
N ARG A 207 -2.51 -14.12 11.74
CA ARG A 207 -1.32 -14.63 12.42
C ARG A 207 -0.10 -13.84 11.94
N GLN A 208 0.49 -13.03 12.81
CA GLN A 208 1.67 -12.22 12.51
C GLN A 208 2.96 -12.89 13.03
N THR A 209 2.88 -13.60 14.14
CA THR A 209 4.00 -14.28 14.78
C THR A 209 3.59 -15.71 15.12
N ILE A 210 4.55 -16.61 15.33
CA ILE A 210 4.27 -17.98 15.74
C ILE A 210 3.42 -17.97 17.02
N GLY A 211 2.23 -18.55 16.94
CA GLY A 211 1.30 -18.73 18.07
C GLY A 211 0.34 -17.56 18.34
N LYS A 212 0.55 -16.34 17.81
CA LYS A 212 -0.29 -15.17 18.13
C LYS A 212 -0.98 -14.61 16.89
N SER A 213 -2.31 -14.44 16.97
CA SER A 213 -3.13 -13.76 15.96
C SER A 213 -3.63 -12.44 16.52
N TYR A 214 -3.68 -11.41 15.68
CA TYR A 214 -4.14 -10.08 16.05
C TYR A 214 -5.19 -9.57 15.08
N PRO A 215 -6.20 -8.82 15.56
CA PRO A 215 -7.09 -8.04 14.69
C PRO A 215 -6.26 -7.13 13.81
N SER A 216 -6.47 -7.19 12.50
CA SER A 216 -5.63 -6.48 11.56
C SER A 216 -6.39 -6.08 10.30
N TYR A 217 -5.94 -5.00 9.69
CA TYR A 217 -6.18 -4.59 8.32
C TYR A 217 -4.95 -4.85 7.47
N LYS A 218 -5.08 -4.67 6.16
CA LYS A 218 -3.98 -4.76 5.22
C LYS A 218 -4.01 -3.56 4.27
N SER A 219 -2.87 -2.92 4.12
CA SER A 219 -2.65 -1.85 3.16
C SER A 219 -1.85 -2.41 1.99
N HIS A 220 -2.41 -2.35 0.79
CA HIS A 220 -1.76 -2.70 -0.47
C HIS A 220 -1.33 -1.43 -1.17
N ARG A 221 -0.08 -1.36 -1.62
CA ARG A 221 0.50 -0.16 -2.22
C ARG A 221 1.18 -0.48 -3.53
N ALA A 222 1.05 0.43 -4.48
CA ALA A 222 1.78 0.41 -5.73
C ALA A 222 2.62 1.66 -5.86
N LEU A 223 3.93 1.48 -6.06
CA LEU A 223 4.93 2.54 -6.13
C LEU A 223 5.51 2.62 -7.55
N ASP A 224 5.65 3.84 -8.07
CA ASP A 224 6.40 4.09 -9.30
C ASP A 224 7.91 3.93 -9.09
N ASP A 225 8.60 3.35 -10.07
CA ASP A 225 10.03 3.03 -9.99
C ASP A 225 10.94 4.26 -9.90
N LYS A 226 10.56 5.38 -10.51
CA LYS A 226 11.44 6.55 -10.68
C LYS A 226 11.83 7.19 -9.36
N ALA A 227 10.86 7.57 -8.56
CA ALA A 227 11.10 8.25 -7.28
C ALA A 227 10.49 7.54 -6.07
N GLY A 228 9.76 6.44 -6.26
CA GLY A 228 9.06 5.71 -5.21
C GLY A 228 7.75 6.37 -4.79
N VAL A 229 7.14 7.18 -5.66
CA VAL A 229 5.82 7.79 -5.43
C VAL A 229 4.76 6.70 -5.35
N ILE A 230 3.91 6.76 -4.33
CA ILE A 230 2.76 5.86 -4.19
C ILE A 230 1.70 6.33 -5.18
N THR A 231 1.42 5.53 -6.20
CA THR A 231 0.47 5.89 -7.27
C THR A 231 -0.87 5.20 -7.14
N ALA A 232 -0.94 4.11 -6.35
CA ALA A 232 -2.19 3.43 -6.03
C ALA A 232 -2.15 2.85 -4.62
N LEU A 233 -3.30 2.80 -3.97
CA LEU A 233 -3.46 2.41 -2.58
C LEU A 233 -4.80 1.75 -2.35
N GLN A 234 -4.81 0.55 -1.74
CA GLN A 234 -6.03 -0.14 -1.36
C GLN A 234 -5.92 -0.67 0.07
N THR A 235 -6.91 -0.33 0.90
CA THR A 235 -7.02 -0.86 2.27
C THR A 235 -8.08 -1.96 2.31
N THR A 236 -7.76 -3.09 2.92
CA THR A 236 -8.66 -4.24 3.05
C THR A 236 -8.64 -4.82 4.46
N ASN A 237 -9.49 -5.79 4.74
CA ASN A 237 -9.34 -6.61 5.92
C ASN A 237 -8.03 -7.42 5.85
N GLY A 238 -7.53 -7.87 7.01
CA GLY A 238 -6.19 -8.46 7.11
C GLY A 238 -5.99 -9.79 6.39
N ILE A 239 -7.07 -10.58 6.17
CA ILE A 239 -6.99 -11.90 5.51
C ILE A 239 -7.11 -11.83 3.99
N ARG A 240 -7.41 -10.66 3.42
CA ARG A 240 -7.54 -10.50 1.97
C ARG A 240 -6.26 -10.97 1.25
N ASP A 241 -6.43 -11.75 0.21
CA ASP A 241 -5.31 -12.24 -0.61
C ASP A 241 -4.61 -11.09 -1.35
N ASP A 242 -3.30 -11.04 -1.26
CA ASP A 242 -2.50 -9.98 -1.89
C ASP A 242 -2.65 -10.01 -3.42
N GLY A 243 -2.65 -11.20 -4.01
CA GLY A 243 -2.78 -11.39 -5.45
C GLY A 243 -4.14 -10.94 -6.00
N ALA A 244 -5.19 -10.95 -5.19
CA ALA A 244 -6.53 -10.53 -5.61
C ALA A 244 -6.63 -9.01 -5.83
N GLU A 245 -5.76 -8.21 -5.17
CA GLU A 245 -5.79 -6.74 -5.28
C GLU A 245 -4.89 -6.20 -6.40
N LEU A 246 -4.13 -7.04 -7.09
CA LEU A 246 -3.19 -6.59 -8.12
C LEU A 246 -3.87 -5.84 -9.26
N GLY A 247 -4.99 -6.35 -9.76
CA GLY A 247 -5.76 -5.71 -10.82
C GLY A 247 -6.28 -4.33 -10.42
N ASN A 248 -6.79 -4.19 -9.19
CA ASN A 248 -7.30 -2.94 -8.64
C ASN A 248 -6.17 -1.89 -8.51
N LEU A 249 -4.99 -2.30 -8.05
CA LEU A 249 -3.83 -1.40 -7.93
C LEU A 249 -3.35 -0.91 -9.29
N ILE A 250 -3.35 -1.77 -10.31
CA ILE A 250 -2.98 -1.39 -11.68
C ILE A 250 -4.01 -0.42 -12.27
N ALA A 251 -5.31 -0.69 -12.09
CA ALA A 251 -6.37 0.18 -12.56
C ALA A 251 -6.28 1.57 -11.91
N GLN A 252 -6.11 1.65 -10.58
CA GLN A 252 -5.91 2.92 -9.87
C GLN A 252 -4.65 3.65 -10.33
N HIS A 253 -3.55 2.92 -10.56
CA HIS A 253 -2.34 3.53 -11.09
C HIS A 253 -2.59 4.17 -12.46
N GLN A 254 -3.31 3.48 -13.35
CA GLN A 254 -3.68 4.00 -14.66
C GLN A 254 -4.60 5.22 -14.57
N GLU A 255 -5.59 5.17 -13.68
CA GLU A 255 -6.49 6.30 -13.41
C GLU A 255 -5.73 7.52 -12.90
N ASN A 256 -4.86 7.33 -11.90
CA ASN A 256 -4.16 8.42 -11.23
C ASN A 256 -3.01 9.02 -12.07
N THR A 257 -2.45 8.27 -13.03
CA THR A 257 -1.28 8.71 -13.82
C THR A 257 -1.56 8.87 -15.30
N ALA A 258 -2.71 8.40 -15.79
CA ALA A 258 -3.05 8.25 -17.22
C ALA A 258 -2.01 7.40 -17.99
N ARG A 259 -1.25 6.53 -17.30
CA ARG A 259 -0.16 5.73 -17.88
C ARG A 259 -0.35 4.25 -17.59
N LYS A 260 -0.25 3.42 -18.63
CA LYS A 260 -0.27 1.97 -18.50
C LYS A 260 1.13 1.46 -18.16
N PRO A 261 1.30 0.66 -17.08
CA PRO A 261 2.61 0.11 -16.76
C PRO A 261 3.04 -0.92 -17.81
N ARG A 262 4.31 -0.89 -18.21
CA ARG A 262 4.92 -1.91 -19.08
C ARG A 262 5.40 -3.12 -18.29
N THR A 263 5.71 -2.92 -17.00
CA THR A 263 6.23 -3.96 -16.12
C THR A 263 5.63 -3.79 -14.73
N VAL A 264 5.14 -4.90 -14.17
CA VAL A 264 4.69 -5.00 -12.79
C VAL A 264 5.63 -5.92 -12.02
N VAL A 265 6.09 -5.44 -10.87
CA VAL A 265 7.03 -6.14 -10.00
C VAL A 265 6.36 -6.40 -8.65
N ALA A 266 6.29 -7.66 -8.23
CA ALA A 266 5.67 -8.04 -6.97
C ALA A 266 6.36 -9.25 -6.33
N ASP A 267 5.96 -9.57 -5.08
CA ASP A 267 6.43 -10.77 -4.41
C ASP A 267 5.73 -12.04 -4.93
N CYS A 268 6.10 -13.19 -4.36
CA CYS A 268 5.55 -14.48 -4.80
C CYS A 268 4.06 -14.68 -4.47
N LYS A 269 3.47 -13.91 -3.54
CA LYS A 269 2.04 -14.01 -3.22
C LYS A 269 1.16 -13.47 -4.35
N TYR A 270 1.68 -12.52 -5.12
CA TYR A 270 1.04 -12.00 -6.32
C TYR A 270 1.20 -12.93 -7.53
N GLY A 271 2.17 -13.86 -7.51
CA GLY A 271 2.56 -14.75 -8.62
C GLY A 271 1.59 -15.91 -8.83
N THR A 272 0.30 -15.64 -8.91
CA THR A 272 -0.73 -16.62 -9.26
C THR A 272 -0.82 -16.83 -10.77
N SER A 273 -1.29 -18.01 -11.21
CA SER A 273 -1.48 -18.28 -12.65
C SER A 273 -2.44 -17.27 -13.29
N ALA A 274 -3.49 -16.87 -12.58
CA ALA A 274 -4.46 -15.89 -13.06
C ALA A 274 -3.79 -14.52 -13.31
N ASN A 275 -2.98 -14.03 -12.37
CA ASN A 275 -2.29 -12.74 -12.51
C ASN A 275 -1.25 -12.77 -13.66
N PHE A 276 -0.50 -13.86 -13.80
CA PHE A 276 0.43 -14.00 -14.93
C PHE A 276 -0.28 -13.95 -16.29
N ILE A 277 -1.41 -14.65 -16.42
CA ILE A 277 -2.21 -14.68 -17.65
C ILE A 277 -2.84 -13.31 -17.91
N ALA A 278 -3.45 -12.70 -16.90
CA ALA A 278 -4.10 -11.38 -17.01
C ALA A 278 -3.11 -10.29 -17.44
N LEU A 279 -1.93 -10.24 -16.83
CA LEU A 279 -0.88 -9.26 -17.19
C LEU A 279 -0.34 -9.51 -18.60
N ALA A 280 -0.07 -10.77 -18.93
CA ALA A 280 0.43 -11.13 -20.26
C ALA A 280 -0.60 -10.84 -21.37
N GLY A 281 -1.89 -11.07 -21.10
CA GLY A 281 -3.00 -10.71 -22.00
C GLY A 281 -3.12 -9.20 -22.23
N GLN A 282 -2.73 -8.39 -21.26
CA GLN A 282 -2.67 -6.93 -21.37
C GLN A 282 -1.34 -6.41 -21.97
N GLY A 283 -0.40 -7.30 -22.32
CA GLY A 283 0.93 -6.92 -22.80
C GLY A 283 1.87 -6.40 -21.70
N ILE A 284 1.52 -6.60 -20.42
CA ILE A 284 2.32 -6.17 -19.27
C ILE A 284 3.29 -7.28 -18.87
N ARG A 285 4.58 -6.97 -18.73
CA ARG A 285 5.58 -7.89 -18.20
C ARG A 285 5.41 -8.06 -16.70
N SER A 286 5.43 -9.29 -16.22
CA SER A 286 5.31 -9.63 -14.81
C SER A 286 6.65 -10.10 -14.23
N HIS A 287 7.28 -9.30 -13.41
CA HIS A 287 8.50 -9.65 -12.66
C HIS A 287 8.15 -10.06 -11.22
N MET A 288 7.32 -11.09 -11.09
CA MET A 288 6.83 -11.63 -9.83
C MET A 288 7.50 -12.96 -9.52
N GLY A 289 7.65 -13.30 -8.23
CA GLY A 289 8.01 -14.65 -7.83
C GLY A 289 6.87 -15.63 -8.19
N ASP A 290 7.19 -16.80 -8.73
CA ASP A 290 6.18 -17.84 -9.00
C ASP A 290 5.84 -18.56 -7.68
N LEU A 291 4.59 -18.47 -7.26
CA LEU A 291 4.10 -19.18 -6.07
C LEU A 291 4.30 -20.70 -6.18
N ARG A 292 4.18 -21.23 -7.38
CA ARG A 292 4.37 -22.67 -7.66
C ARG A 292 5.81 -23.12 -7.44
N SER A 293 6.80 -22.33 -7.80
CA SER A 293 8.21 -22.66 -7.59
C SER A 293 8.57 -22.69 -6.10
N ARG A 294 7.95 -21.83 -5.28
CA ARG A 294 8.12 -21.84 -3.82
C ARG A 294 7.56 -23.12 -3.19
N LEU A 295 6.36 -23.54 -3.60
CA LEU A 295 5.73 -24.77 -3.10
C LEU A 295 6.54 -26.01 -3.50
N ARG A 296 7.11 -26.02 -4.71
CA ARG A 296 7.93 -27.13 -5.23
C ARG A 296 9.22 -27.35 -4.44
N ASN A 297 9.86 -26.27 -3.97
CA ASN A 297 11.09 -26.38 -3.18
C ASN A 297 10.88 -27.07 -1.83
N HIS A 298 9.64 -27.10 -1.31
CA HIS A 298 9.33 -27.69 -0.01
C HIS A 298 8.74 -29.09 -0.03
N GLN A 299 8.10 -29.52 -1.13
CA GLN A 299 7.26 -30.73 -1.09
C GLN A 299 7.52 -31.81 -2.14
N GLN A 300 8.26 -31.57 -3.21
CA GLN A 300 8.32 -32.51 -4.34
C GLN A 300 9.64 -32.48 -5.13
N LYS A 301 10.79 -32.54 -4.45
CA LYS A 301 12.10 -32.55 -5.13
C LYS A 301 12.32 -33.76 -6.04
N ASP A 302 11.64 -34.89 -5.75
CA ASP A 302 11.89 -36.19 -6.38
C ASP A 302 10.86 -36.56 -7.45
N ILE A 303 9.93 -35.67 -7.78
CA ILE A 303 8.88 -35.93 -8.78
C ILE A 303 9.11 -35.10 -10.05
N TYR A 304 8.96 -35.73 -11.20
CA TYR A 304 9.06 -35.05 -12.51
C TYR A 304 8.21 -33.76 -12.54
N PRO A 305 8.83 -32.62 -12.87
CA PRO A 305 8.12 -31.38 -13.05
C PRO A 305 7.19 -31.43 -14.27
N ALA A 306 6.19 -30.53 -14.30
CA ALA A 306 5.21 -30.46 -15.38
C ALA A 306 5.85 -30.21 -16.75
N GLU A 307 7.00 -29.53 -16.78
CA GLU A 307 7.79 -29.22 -17.99
C GLU A 307 8.40 -30.42 -18.67
N ARG A 308 8.46 -31.58 -18.00
CA ARG A 308 8.86 -32.89 -18.61
C ARG A 308 7.75 -33.52 -19.46
N PHE A 309 6.53 -32.96 -19.37
CA PHE A 309 5.39 -33.44 -20.15
C PHE A 309 5.21 -32.55 -21.38
N ARG A 310 5.19 -33.12 -22.56
CA ARG A 310 5.04 -32.39 -23.82
C ARG A 310 3.56 -32.24 -24.18
N TYR A 311 3.12 -31.02 -24.41
CA TYR A 311 1.77 -30.76 -24.89
C TYR A 311 1.70 -30.84 -26.40
N ASP A 312 0.69 -31.54 -26.90
CA ASP A 312 0.33 -31.65 -28.30
C ASP A 312 -0.92 -30.80 -28.53
N GLU A 313 -0.74 -29.66 -29.18
CA GLU A 313 -1.82 -28.69 -29.41
C GLU A 313 -2.86 -29.24 -30.40
N GLY A 314 -2.43 -29.97 -31.43
CA GLY A 314 -3.34 -30.53 -32.45
C GLY A 314 -4.29 -31.57 -31.88
N ARG A 315 -3.86 -32.34 -30.87
CA ARG A 315 -4.66 -33.39 -30.24
C ARG A 315 -5.22 -33.02 -28.88
N ASP A 316 -4.89 -31.85 -28.36
CA ASP A 316 -5.23 -31.38 -27.00
C ASP A 316 -4.88 -32.43 -25.93
N THR A 317 -3.63 -32.95 -25.96
CA THR A 317 -3.16 -33.98 -25.06
C THR A 317 -1.75 -33.69 -24.55
N TYR A 318 -1.34 -34.38 -23.48
CA TYR A 318 0.04 -34.39 -23.01
C TYR A 318 0.69 -35.76 -23.21
N LYS A 319 1.97 -35.79 -23.58
CA LYS A 319 2.83 -36.98 -23.53
C LYS A 319 3.69 -36.94 -22.26
N CYS A 320 3.63 -38.01 -21.45
CA CYS A 320 4.45 -38.10 -20.24
C CYS A 320 5.87 -38.65 -20.60
N PRO A 321 6.84 -38.55 -19.65
CA PRO A 321 8.20 -39.10 -19.87
C PRO A 321 8.25 -40.58 -20.24
N ALA A 322 7.24 -41.38 -19.83
CA ALA A 322 7.10 -42.81 -20.25
C ALA A 322 6.33 -42.97 -21.56
N GLY A 323 6.13 -41.92 -22.36
CA GLY A 323 5.44 -41.99 -23.65
C GLY A 323 3.91 -42.14 -23.57
N ARG A 324 3.31 -42.20 -22.39
CA ARG A 324 1.86 -42.37 -22.24
C ARG A 324 1.13 -41.03 -22.43
N THR A 325 -0.12 -41.10 -22.95
CA THR A 325 -0.94 -39.90 -23.23
C THR A 325 -1.84 -39.57 -22.05
N LEU A 326 -1.85 -38.28 -21.65
CA LEU A 326 -2.83 -37.70 -20.74
C LEU A 326 -3.87 -36.96 -21.57
N TYR A 327 -5.12 -37.26 -21.33
CA TYR A 327 -6.28 -36.65 -22.01
C TYR A 327 -6.91 -35.58 -21.15
N ARG A 328 -7.54 -34.59 -21.77
CA ARG A 328 -8.38 -33.62 -21.08
C ARG A 328 -9.54 -34.34 -20.39
N HIS A 329 -9.65 -34.17 -19.07
CA HIS A 329 -10.65 -34.89 -18.27
C HIS A 329 -11.84 -33.97 -17.95
N HIS A 330 -11.65 -32.86 -17.23
CA HIS A 330 -12.70 -31.93 -16.90
C HIS A 330 -12.16 -30.52 -16.69
N PHE A 331 -13.06 -29.52 -16.70
CA PHE A 331 -12.76 -28.13 -16.36
C PHE A 331 -13.07 -27.86 -14.89
N ASN A 332 -12.09 -27.44 -14.13
CA ASN A 332 -12.29 -27.00 -12.76
C ASN A 332 -12.68 -25.51 -12.76
N ALA A 333 -13.97 -25.21 -12.72
CA ALA A 333 -14.49 -23.86 -12.79
C ALA A 333 -14.01 -22.98 -11.61
N HIS A 334 -13.89 -23.55 -10.40
CA HIS A 334 -13.41 -22.83 -9.23
C HIS A 334 -11.96 -22.37 -9.34
N ARG A 335 -11.11 -23.12 -10.04
CA ARG A 335 -9.67 -22.85 -10.21
C ARG A 335 -9.30 -22.40 -11.61
N GLY A 336 -10.23 -22.40 -12.56
CA GLY A 336 -10.06 -21.91 -13.91
C GLY A 336 -9.08 -22.69 -14.79
N TYR A 337 -8.96 -24.00 -14.61
CA TYR A 337 -8.07 -24.83 -15.43
C TYR A 337 -8.71 -26.15 -15.87
N TYR A 338 -8.20 -26.68 -16.99
CA TYR A 338 -8.47 -28.05 -17.42
C TYR A 338 -7.52 -29.03 -16.74
N ASP A 339 -8.06 -30.14 -16.25
CA ASP A 339 -7.30 -31.26 -15.67
C ASP A 339 -7.02 -32.32 -16.77
N TYR A 340 -5.77 -32.75 -16.87
CA TYR A 340 -5.33 -33.77 -17.82
C TYR A 340 -4.84 -35.00 -17.06
N ARG A 341 -5.34 -36.18 -17.42
CA ARG A 341 -5.02 -37.45 -16.75
C ARG A 341 -4.83 -38.57 -17.77
N THR A 342 -4.08 -39.62 -17.40
CA THR A 342 -4.05 -40.86 -18.11
C THR A 342 -5.35 -41.65 -17.88
N ARG A 343 -5.60 -42.66 -18.70
CA ARG A 343 -6.65 -43.64 -18.41
C ARG A 343 -6.38 -44.34 -17.06
N PRO A 344 -7.42 -44.78 -16.33
CA PRO A 344 -7.25 -45.48 -15.06
C PRO A 344 -6.31 -46.68 -15.18
N GLY A 345 -5.50 -46.93 -14.14
CA GLY A 345 -4.56 -48.09 -14.09
C GLY A 345 -3.24 -47.92 -14.84
N VAL A 346 -3.13 -47.00 -15.81
CA VAL A 346 -1.92 -46.80 -16.63
C VAL A 346 -0.72 -46.37 -15.79
N CYS A 347 -0.90 -45.46 -14.83
CA CYS A 347 0.19 -44.99 -13.97
C CYS A 347 0.62 -46.02 -12.94
N GLY A 348 -0.29 -46.88 -12.45
CA GLY A 348 0.02 -47.90 -11.45
C GLY A 348 0.98 -48.97 -11.95
N ARG A 349 1.02 -49.23 -13.28
CA ARG A 349 1.92 -50.21 -13.94
C ARG A 349 3.12 -49.55 -14.60
N CYS A 350 3.39 -48.27 -14.30
CA CYS A 350 4.46 -47.55 -14.98
C CYS A 350 5.78 -47.67 -14.21
N HIS A 351 6.87 -48.05 -14.89
CA HIS A 351 8.21 -48.12 -14.28
C HIS A 351 8.75 -46.79 -13.75
N LEU A 352 8.21 -45.65 -14.23
CA LEU A 352 8.54 -44.34 -13.75
C LEU A 352 7.55 -43.81 -12.70
N ALA A 353 6.61 -44.62 -12.19
CA ALA A 353 5.55 -44.17 -11.28
C ALA A 353 6.10 -43.50 -10.04
N ALA A 354 7.11 -44.04 -9.39
CA ALA A 354 7.74 -43.52 -8.18
C ALA A 354 8.36 -42.13 -8.37
N GLN A 355 8.90 -41.84 -9.57
CA GLN A 355 9.47 -40.53 -9.94
C GLN A 355 8.44 -39.55 -10.53
N CYS A 356 7.20 -40.01 -10.78
CA CYS A 356 6.20 -39.25 -11.51
C CYS A 356 5.05 -38.78 -10.61
N THR A 357 4.55 -39.64 -9.69
CA THR A 357 3.41 -39.36 -8.87
C THR A 357 3.40 -40.18 -7.59
N ARG A 358 2.88 -39.60 -6.51
CA ARG A 358 2.59 -40.29 -5.25
C ARG A 358 1.09 -40.60 -5.09
N SER A 359 0.29 -40.13 -6.06
CA SER A 359 -1.16 -40.37 -6.04
C SER A 359 -1.50 -41.74 -6.60
N LYS A 360 -2.32 -42.50 -5.89
CA LYS A 360 -2.89 -43.78 -6.35
C LYS A 360 -3.72 -43.62 -7.64
N ALA A 361 -4.32 -42.46 -7.85
CA ALA A 361 -5.09 -42.12 -9.06
C ALA A 361 -4.21 -41.76 -10.29
N GLY A 362 -2.87 -41.75 -10.14
CA GLY A 362 -1.93 -41.39 -11.18
C GLY A 362 -1.60 -39.88 -11.24
N ARG A 363 -0.83 -39.51 -12.26
CA ARG A 363 -0.40 -38.11 -12.48
C ARG A 363 -1.50 -37.27 -13.11
N SER A 364 -1.75 -36.08 -12.56
CA SER A 364 -2.57 -35.06 -13.21
C SER A 364 -1.74 -33.82 -13.54
N LEU A 365 -2.14 -33.13 -14.60
CA LEU A 365 -1.57 -31.87 -15.03
C LEU A 365 -2.70 -30.83 -15.19
N ASN A 366 -2.44 -29.60 -14.77
CA ASN A 366 -3.39 -28.51 -14.90
C ASN A 366 -2.97 -27.59 -16.04
N ARG A 367 -3.88 -27.32 -16.99
CA ARG A 367 -3.67 -26.38 -18.09
C ARG A 367 -4.71 -25.27 -18.04
N TYR A 368 -4.26 -24.05 -17.96
CA TYR A 368 -5.14 -22.87 -17.96
C TYR A 368 -5.49 -22.45 -19.38
N PRO A 369 -6.66 -21.86 -19.63
CA PRO A 369 -6.88 -21.07 -20.83
C PRO A 369 -5.76 -20.01 -20.93
N GLY A 370 -5.15 -19.86 -22.10
CA GLY A 370 -3.99 -18.99 -22.26
C GLY A 370 -2.69 -19.51 -21.62
N HIS A 371 -2.53 -20.84 -21.49
CA HIS A 371 -1.34 -21.45 -20.85
C HIS A 371 -0.01 -21.03 -21.48
N HIS A 372 0.03 -20.78 -22.79
CA HIS A 372 1.19 -20.24 -23.49
C HIS A 372 1.62 -18.85 -22.96
N LEU A 373 0.65 -18.00 -22.61
CA LEU A 373 0.91 -16.71 -21.94
C LEU A 373 1.53 -16.92 -20.57
N LEU A 374 1.00 -17.88 -19.80
CA LEU A 374 1.51 -18.23 -18.48
C LEU A 374 2.96 -18.69 -18.53
N GLU A 375 3.30 -19.59 -19.45
CA GLU A 375 4.67 -20.10 -19.59
C GLU A 375 5.64 -19.00 -20.04
N ARG A 376 5.23 -18.14 -20.98
CA ARG A 376 6.02 -16.99 -21.42
C ARG A 376 6.27 -16.03 -20.26
N ALA A 377 5.23 -15.67 -19.48
CA ALA A 377 5.34 -14.79 -18.34
C ALA A 377 6.24 -15.37 -17.23
N ARG A 378 6.14 -16.67 -16.95
CA ARG A 378 7.02 -17.36 -16.00
C ARG A 378 8.48 -17.34 -16.43
N ARG A 379 8.77 -17.63 -17.72
CA ARG A 379 10.13 -17.52 -18.25
C ARG A 379 10.71 -16.11 -18.07
N GLN A 380 9.93 -15.08 -18.39
CA GLN A 380 10.34 -13.69 -18.18
C GLN A 380 10.64 -13.39 -16.70
N SER A 381 9.84 -13.92 -15.77
CA SER A 381 10.01 -13.72 -14.34
C SER A 381 11.26 -14.39 -13.74
N HIS A 382 11.85 -15.36 -14.41
CA HIS A 382 13.09 -16.01 -13.98
C HIS A 382 14.36 -15.33 -14.52
N GLY A 383 14.22 -14.39 -15.45
CA GLY A 383 15.36 -13.71 -16.09
C GLY A 383 16.13 -12.77 -15.16
N PRO A 384 17.36 -12.35 -15.55
CA PRO A 384 18.20 -11.44 -14.76
C PRO A 384 17.54 -10.09 -14.48
N ALA A 385 16.83 -9.53 -15.46
CA ALA A 385 16.08 -8.29 -15.30
C ALA A 385 15.03 -8.39 -14.19
N ALA A 386 14.26 -9.48 -14.16
CA ALA A 386 13.27 -9.70 -13.13
C ALA A 386 13.88 -9.88 -11.73
N ARG A 387 15.08 -10.46 -11.63
CA ARG A 387 15.81 -10.56 -10.34
C ARG A 387 16.20 -9.18 -9.83
N ARG A 388 16.80 -8.33 -10.67
CA ARG A 388 17.16 -6.94 -10.32
C ARG A 388 15.92 -6.13 -9.90
N ASP A 389 14.83 -6.25 -10.66
CA ASP A 389 13.59 -5.53 -10.34
C ASP A 389 12.98 -5.98 -9.00
N ARG A 390 13.02 -7.26 -8.66
CA ARG A 390 12.55 -7.75 -7.35
C ARG A 390 13.42 -7.25 -6.19
N GLN A 391 14.75 -7.18 -6.37
CA GLN A 391 15.64 -6.58 -5.37
C GLN A 391 15.33 -5.09 -5.17
N ARG A 392 15.13 -4.35 -6.29
CA ARG A 392 14.74 -2.95 -6.24
C ARG A 392 13.38 -2.75 -5.57
N ARG A 393 12.38 -3.62 -5.88
CA ARG A 393 11.07 -3.62 -5.21
C ARG A 393 11.24 -3.75 -3.70
N GLN A 394 12.03 -4.73 -3.25
CA GLN A 394 12.25 -4.96 -1.83
C GLN A 394 12.74 -3.70 -1.16
N TRP A 395 13.79 -3.08 -1.69
CA TRP A 395 14.34 -1.83 -1.14
C TRP A 395 13.33 -0.67 -1.15
N LEU A 396 12.59 -0.46 -2.26
CA LEU A 396 11.60 0.61 -2.36
C LEU A 396 10.45 0.44 -1.38
N GLN A 397 9.91 -0.77 -1.29
CA GLN A 397 8.75 -1.08 -0.44
C GLN A 397 9.13 -1.08 1.04
N GLU A 398 10.26 -1.69 1.40
CA GLU A 398 10.75 -1.67 2.78
C GLU A 398 10.98 -0.24 3.26
N ARG A 399 11.64 0.60 2.45
CA ARG A 399 11.82 2.02 2.76
C ARG A 399 10.49 2.75 2.92
N ASN A 400 9.54 2.54 2.01
CA ASN A 400 8.23 3.19 2.07
C ASN A 400 7.46 2.81 3.35
N PHE A 401 7.39 1.51 3.67
CA PHE A 401 6.72 1.05 4.89
C PHE A 401 7.49 1.39 6.17
N ALA A 402 8.82 1.45 6.14
CA ALA A 402 9.63 1.89 7.26
C ALA A 402 9.36 3.37 7.57
N GLU A 403 9.39 4.26 6.57
CA GLU A 403 9.05 5.68 6.73
C GLU A 403 7.61 5.83 7.28
N ALA A 404 6.63 5.13 6.69
CA ALA A 404 5.25 5.15 7.18
C ALA A 404 5.14 4.71 8.65
N THR A 405 5.92 3.72 9.06
CA THR A 405 5.91 3.18 10.42
C THR A 405 6.56 4.12 11.43
N THR A 406 7.76 4.58 11.13
CA THR A 406 8.58 5.37 12.07
C THR A 406 8.10 6.81 12.18
N GLN A 407 7.69 7.41 11.05
CA GLN A 407 7.33 8.83 11.01
C GLN A 407 5.83 9.10 11.10
N HIS A 408 4.96 8.13 10.75
CA HIS A 408 3.52 8.38 10.62
C HIS A 408 2.64 7.41 11.42
N GLY A 409 3.25 6.50 12.20
CA GLY A 409 2.52 5.56 13.06
C GLY A 409 1.66 4.53 12.29
N PHE A 410 2.08 4.17 11.08
CA PHE A 410 1.33 3.33 10.15
C PHE A 410 0.92 1.95 10.70
N LYS A 411 1.77 1.29 11.50
CA LYS A 411 1.54 -0.11 11.94
C LYS A 411 0.34 -0.32 12.87
N ARG A 412 -0.28 0.75 13.35
CA ARG A 412 -1.46 0.68 14.22
C ARG A 412 -2.57 1.61 13.72
N ALA A 413 -3.77 1.07 13.58
CA ALA A 413 -4.96 1.84 13.30
C ALA A 413 -5.26 2.80 14.48
N ARG A 414 -5.46 4.06 14.20
CA ARG A 414 -5.88 5.06 15.21
C ARG A 414 -7.38 4.99 15.46
N TRP A 415 -8.12 4.65 14.43
CA TRP A 415 -9.58 4.59 14.45
C TRP A 415 -10.06 3.18 14.14
N ARG A 416 -11.31 2.90 14.45
CA ARG A 416 -11.98 1.61 14.19
C ARG A 416 -12.82 1.70 12.91
N GLY A 417 -12.92 0.61 12.20
CA GLY A 417 -13.68 0.47 10.96
C GLY A 417 -12.84 0.67 9.70
N LEU A 418 -13.09 -0.14 8.68
CA LEU A 418 -12.36 -0.13 7.41
C LEU A 418 -12.37 1.24 6.71
N PRO A 419 -13.49 1.99 6.65
CA PRO A 419 -13.49 3.31 6.02
C PRO A 419 -12.52 4.30 6.71
N LYS A 420 -12.41 4.25 8.03
CA LYS A 420 -11.51 5.15 8.76
C LYS A 420 -10.04 4.71 8.64
N GLN A 421 -9.80 3.40 8.55
CA GLN A 421 -8.46 2.89 8.25
C GLN A 421 -8.03 3.29 6.82
N THR A 422 -8.95 3.29 5.86
CA THR A 422 -8.71 3.79 4.50
C THR A 422 -8.31 5.27 4.53
N ILE A 423 -9.00 6.11 5.30
CA ILE A 423 -8.64 7.52 5.51
C ILE A 423 -7.23 7.66 6.09
N GLN A 424 -6.88 6.86 7.09
CA GLN A 424 -5.53 6.86 7.68
C GLN A 424 -4.47 6.55 6.62
N ASP A 425 -4.68 5.51 5.84
CA ASP A 425 -3.73 5.10 4.79
C ASP A 425 -3.57 6.17 3.72
N GLN A 426 -4.68 6.78 3.28
CA GLN A 426 -4.69 7.86 2.29
C GLN A 426 -3.93 9.09 2.79
N LEU A 427 -4.13 9.51 4.04
CA LEU A 427 -3.40 10.63 4.65
C LEU A 427 -1.90 10.35 4.75
N ILE A 428 -1.51 9.15 5.20
CA ILE A 428 -0.11 8.77 5.31
C ILE A 428 0.55 8.71 3.92
N ALA A 429 -0.10 8.08 2.94
CA ALA A 429 0.41 7.99 1.57
C ALA A 429 0.55 9.37 0.92
N THR A 430 -0.42 10.27 1.13
CA THR A 430 -0.36 11.67 0.71
C THR A 430 0.88 12.36 1.28
N LEU A 431 1.10 12.25 2.59
CA LEU A 431 2.26 12.89 3.25
C LEU A 431 3.59 12.34 2.73
N GLN A 432 3.68 11.02 2.47
CA GLN A 432 4.87 10.43 1.88
C GLN A 432 5.13 10.96 0.47
N ASN A 433 4.09 11.06 -0.37
CA ASN A 433 4.20 11.64 -1.71
C ASN A 433 4.63 13.11 -1.65
N LEU A 434 4.02 13.91 -0.76
CA LEU A 434 4.39 15.30 -0.57
C LEU A 434 5.84 15.45 -0.05
N LYS A 435 6.30 14.60 0.85
CA LYS A 435 7.71 14.57 1.27
C LYS A 435 8.67 14.24 0.13
N ILE A 436 8.28 13.33 -0.78
CA ILE A 436 9.06 13.04 -1.99
C ILE A 436 9.09 14.28 -2.90
N LEU A 437 7.94 14.93 -3.10
CA LEU A 437 7.82 16.15 -3.89
C LEU A 437 8.70 17.29 -3.34
N LEU A 438 8.66 17.53 -2.03
CA LEU A 438 9.45 18.55 -1.37
C LEU A 438 10.97 18.30 -1.44
N ARG A 439 11.39 17.02 -1.39
CA ARG A 439 12.82 16.66 -1.46
C ARG A 439 13.38 16.62 -2.87
N LYS A 440 12.57 16.21 -3.87
CA LYS A 440 13.04 15.89 -5.22
C LYS A 440 12.38 16.72 -6.32
N GLY A 441 11.33 17.48 -6.01
CA GLY A 441 10.62 18.31 -6.98
C GLY A 441 11.43 19.54 -7.41
N ARG A 442 10.90 20.28 -8.39
CA ARG A 442 11.52 21.52 -8.90
C ARG A 442 11.81 22.56 -7.82
N PHE A 443 11.14 22.50 -6.67
CA PHE A 443 11.44 23.36 -5.53
C PHE A 443 12.86 23.15 -4.99
N GLY A 444 13.38 21.91 -4.98
CA GLY A 444 14.79 21.65 -4.66
C GLY A 444 15.74 22.24 -5.70
N TYR A 445 15.36 22.21 -6.97
CA TYR A 445 16.17 22.75 -8.06
C TYR A 445 16.12 24.29 -8.11
N LEU A 446 14.96 24.92 -7.92
CA LEU A 446 14.81 26.36 -7.84
C LEU A 446 15.52 26.92 -6.60
N ALA A 447 15.37 26.29 -5.44
CA ALA A 447 16.12 26.66 -4.22
C ALA A 447 17.62 26.53 -4.42
N LEU A 448 18.08 25.51 -5.15
CA LEU A 448 19.50 25.36 -5.51
C LEU A 448 19.94 26.46 -6.50
N LEU A 449 19.11 26.79 -7.48
CA LEU A 449 19.40 27.89 -8.42
C LEU A 449 19.40 29.25 -7.73
N GLU A 450 18.44 29.52 -6.86
CA GLU A 450 18.40 30.75 -6.04
C GLU A 450 19.60 30.83 -5.11
N PHE A 451 19.97 29.73 -4.45
CA PHE A 451 21.19 29.63 -3.64
C PHE A 451 22.45 29.88 -4.46
N LEU A 452 22.57 29.25 -5.64
CA LEU A 452 23.69 29.47 -6.55
C LEU A 452 23.74 30.92 -7.07
N GLN A 453 22.59 31.51 -7.39
CA GLN A 453 22.50 32.92 -7.81
C GLN A 453 22.88 33.87 -6.67
N GLN A 454 22.42 33.58 -5.44
CA GLN A 454 22.74 34.36 -4.26
C GLN A 454 24.23 34.25 -3.90
N TRP A 455 24.77 33.03 -4.00
CA TRP A 455 26.20 32.75 -3.80
C TRP A 455 27.07 33.43 -4.85
N LEU A 456 26.69 33.38 -6.14
CA LEU A 456 27.36 34.12 -7.23
C LEU A 456 27.29 35.64 -7.04
N ARG A 457 26.18 36.19 -6.56
CA ARG A 457 26.07 37.62 -6.21
C ARG A 457 26.97 37.99 -5.04
N GLN A 458 27.09 37.15 -4.03
CA GLN A 458 28.02 37.34 -2.92
C GLN A 458 29.49 37.28 -3.37
N LEU A 459 29.84 36.40 -4.27
CA LEU A 459 31.18 36.35 -4.89
C LEU A 459 31.47 37.59 -5.73
N ALA A 460 30.48 38.11 -6.45
CA ALA A 460 30.62 39.31 -7.23
C ALA A 460 30.72 40.61 -6.39
N SER A 461 30.15 40.60 -5.19
CA SER A 461 30.17 41.76 -4.28
C SER A 461 31.33 41.78 -3.28
N SER A 462 32.14 40.73 -3.15
CA SER A 462 33.27 40.64 -2.19
C SER A 462 34.42 39.81 -2.77
N PRO A 463 35.35 40.44 -3.51
CA PRO A 463 36.47 39.72 -4.12
C PRO A 463 37.51 39.15 -3.14
N SER A 464 37.39 39.41 -1.84
CA SER A 464 38.47 39.14 -0.86
C SER A 464 38.18 38.11 0.25
N ASN A 465 36.98 37.45 0.25
CA ASN A 465 36.66 36.45 1.26
C ASN A 465 36.08 35.18 0.66
N LEU A 466 36.94 34.28 0.17
CA LEU A 466 36.55 32.91 -0.16
C LEU A 466 36.58 32.07 1.11
N PRO A 467 35.45 31.52 1.58
CA PRO A 467 35.49 30.49 2.62
C PRO A 467 36.09 29.20 2.07
N PRO A 468 36.87 28.45 2.88
CA PRO A 468 37.55 27.24 2.42
C PRO A 468 36.53 26.16 1.98
N PHE A 469 36.78 25.61 0.83
CA PHE A 469 36.05 24.51 0.19
C PHE A 469 36.23 23.22 1.01
N ARG A 470 35.56 23.08 2.18
CA ARG A 470 35.44 21.81 2.90
C ARG A 470 34.11 21.74 3.63
N SER A 471 33.29 20.78 3.24
CA SER A 471 32.10 20.27 3.94
C SER A 471 30.71 20.67 3.46
N VAL A 472 30.37 20.49 2.18
CA VAL A 472 28.94 20.37 1.77
C VAL A 472 28.78 19.33 0.63
N LEU A 473 29.43 18.18 0.79
CA LEU A 473 29.07 16.97 0.04
C LEU A 473 29.09 15.82 1.05
N PHE A 474 27.97 15.19 1.27
CA PHE A 474 27.68 14.09 2.20
C PHE A 474 27.14 14.51 3.59
N THR A 475 25.84 14.76 3.66
CA THR A 475 24.91 14.16 4.63
C THR A 475 23.53 14.00 3.97
#